data_1329fb5063dcb37b76ba2696f5220081
#
_entry.id   1329fb5063dcb37b76ba2696f5220081
#
_cell.length_a   1.000
_cell.length_b   1.000
_cell.length_c   1.000
_cell.angle_alpha   90.00
_cell.angle_beta   90.00
_cell.angle_gamma   90.00
#
_symmetry.space_group_name_H-M   'P 1'
#
loop_
_entity.id
_entity.type
_entity.pdbx_description
1 polymer ?
#
loop_
_entity_poly.entity_id
_entity_poly.type
_entity_poly.pdbx_seq_one_letter_code
_entity_poly.pdbx_strand_id
1 'polypeptide(L)'
;SVLDKISIEYNIDKIPYKSKDEYDNEGNSDYRIFRSKPIFKLKNGDYAVHSRPLLTGRLYSSLYFDFLDIAGSITQKYPDISNLFTSEFVEKTLFCGLLKECLSDSYTGYDEEALKRTYKITDGELGYPDYLLKSQKGVILFECKDIRINAWIKEQRNYDLISTELINKLVCKTYKIDYKNKKHVDVNPKRIGCGQIAGHVANIRK
;
A
#
# COMPACT_ATOMS: atom_id res chain seq x y z
N SER A 1 26.44 5.52 8.29
CA SER A 1 26.02 4.30 7.57
C SER A 1 24.52 4.29 7.37
N VAL A 2 24.03 3.56 6.37
CA VAL A 2 22.58 3.40 6.15
C VAL A 2 21.95 2.71 7.38
N LEU A 3 22.65 1.76 7.98
CA LEU A 3 22.18 1.06 9.17
C LEU A 3 22.00 2.01 10.36
N ASP A 4 22.83 3.02 10.52
CA ASP A 4 22.68 4.00 11.60
C ASP A 4 21.37 4.80 11.48
N LYS A 5 20.90 5.08 10.27
CA LYS A 5 19.63 5.82 10.04
C LYS A 5 18.39 5.04 10.48
N ILE A 6 18.43 3.71 10.40
CA ILE A 6 17.31 2.81 10.72
C ILE A 6 17.55 2.00 12.01
N SER A 7 18.57 2.37 12.81
CA SER A 7 18.86 1.76 14.09
C SER A 7 18.62 2.69 15.26
N ILE A 8 18.39 2.10 16.42
CA ILE A 8 18.36 2.76 17.72
C ILE A 8 19.50 2.19 18.58
N GLU A 9 20.22 3.03 19.29
CA GLU A 9 21.22 2.54 20.26
C GLU A 9 20.54 1.67 21.32
N TYR A 10 21.05 0.46 21.49
CA TYR A 10 20.57 -0.43 22.52
C TYR A 10 21.09 0.06 23.88
N ASN A 11 20.26 0.83 24.53
CA ASN A 11 20.40 1.21 25.92
C ASN A 11 19.05 0.99 26.59
N ILE A 12 18.98 0.05 27.52
CA ILE A 12 17.74 -0.34 28.19
C ILE A 12 17.08 0.85 28.90
N ASP A 13 17.90 1.80 29.40
CA ASP A 13 17.40 3.01 30.05
C ASP A 13 16.87 4.08 29.08
N LYS A 14 17.17 3.93 27.79
CA LYS A 14 16.74 4.86 26.74
C LYS A 14 15.66 4.27 25.82
N ILE A 15 15.30 3.01 26.00
CA ILE A 15 14.11 2.47 25.34
C ILE A 15 12.93 3.17 26.01
N PRO A 16 12.15 3.96 25.27
CA PRO A 16 11.02 4.68 25.84
C PRO A 16 9.94 3.66 26.23
N TYR A 17 10.12 3.07 27.41
CA TYR A 17 9.11 2.22 28.00
C TYR A 17 8.20 3.10 28.83
N LYS A 18 6.98 3.32 28.33
CA LYS A 18 5.94 3.98 29.10
C LYS A 18 5.17 2.95 29.90
N SER A 19 4.85 3.28 31.14
CA SER A 19 3.94 2.47 31.95
C SER A 19 2.56 2.37 31.29
N LYS A 20 1.77 1.35 31.65
CA LYS A 20 0.42 1.19 31.12
C LYS A 20 -0.45 2.44 31.29
N ASP A 21 -0.29 3.13 32.41
CA ASP A 21 -1.06 4.34 32.73
C ASP A 21 -0.66 5.54 31.88
N GLU A 22 0.61 5.67 31.51
CA GLU A 22 1.10 6.68 30.55
C GLU A 22 0.63 6.34 29.11
N TYR A 23 0.48 5.05 28.78
CA TYR A 23 -0.07 4.58 27.51
C TYR A 23 -1.52 5.01 27.31
N ASP A 24 -2.34 4.85 28.34
CA ASP A 24 -3.77 5.16 28.29
C ASP A 24 -4.03 6.68 28.20
N ASN A 25 -3.13 7.51 28.73
CA ASN A 25 -3.30 8.96 28.75
C ASN A 25 -2.75 9.70 27.51
N GLU A 26 -1.63 9.25 26.92
CA GLU A 26 -1.01 9.96 25.79
C GLU A 26 -1.27 9.28 24.43
N GLY A 27 -1.74 8.06 24.46
CA GLY A 27 -2.09 7.33 23.24
C GLY A 27 -0.97 7.12 22.23
N ASN A 28 0.27 7.33 22.60
CA ASN A 28 1.43 7.08 21.76
C ASN A 28 1.90 5.64 21.95
N SER A 29 1.72 4.79 20.94
CA SER A 29 2.36 3.50 20.95
C SER A 29 3.83 3.67 20.58
N ASP A 30 4.75 3.26 21.45
CA ASP A 30 6.20 3.25 21.22
C ASP A 30 6.61 2.37 20.03
N TYR A 31 5.67 1.58 19.54
CA TYR A 31 5.78 0.79 18.34
C TYR A 31 6.18 1.60 17.10
N ARG A 32 5.88 2.92 17.05
CA ARG A 32 6.32 3.80 15.96
C ARG A 32 7.84 3.89 15.88
N ILE A 33 8.53 3.89 17.02
CA ILE A 33 10.00 3.95 17.08
C ILE A 33 10.57 2.68 16.47
N PHE A 34 10.12 1.51 16.92
CA PHE A 34 10.58 0.23 16.40
C PHE A 34 10.24 0.02 14.93
N ARG A 35 9.08 0.53 14.48
CA ARG A 35 8.71 0.50 13.07
C ARG A 35 9.62 1.38 12.21
N SER A 36 10.05 2.53 12.71
CA SER A 36 10.97 3.43 12.00
C SER A 36 12.42 3.00 12.10
N LYS A 37 12.80 2.34 13.22
CA LYS A 37 14.14 1.88 13.56
C LYS A 37 14.13 0.43 14.00
N PRO A 38 13.95 -0.54 13.08
CA PRO A 38 13.79 -1.96 13.42
C PRO A 38 15.09 -2.69 13.77
N ILE A 39 16.18 -1.97 13.91
CA ILE A 39 17.52 -2.51 14.22
C ILE A 39 18.03 -1.88 15.52
N PHE A 40 18.63 -2.68 16.35
CA PHE A 40 19.42 -2.20 17.49
C PHE A 40 20.89 -2.09 17.11
N LYS A 41 21.53 -0.97 17.46
CA LYS A 41 22.98 -0.81 17.44
C LYS A 41 23.52 -1.16 18.82
N LEU A 42 24.30 -2.21 18.91
CA LEU A 42 24.87 -2.72 20.15
C LEU A 42 26.09 -1.90 20.58
N LYS A 43 26.48 -2.00 21.85
CA LYS A 43 27.63 -1.26 22.41
C LYS A 43 28.97 -1.59 21.74
N ASN A 44 29.11 -2.81 21.22
CA ASN A 44 30.30 -3.26 20.49
C ASN A 44 30.32 -2.79 19.01
N GLY A 45 29.32 -2.03 18.59
CA GLY A 45 29.19 -1.54 17.21
C GLY A 45 28.44 -2.47 16.26
N ASP A 46 28.07 -3.68 16.69
CA ASP A 46 27.27 -4.61 15.90
C ASP A 46 25.81 -4.17 15.81
N TYR A 47 25.08 -4.79 14.89
CA TYR A 47 23.65 -4.53 14.67
C TYR A 47 22.86 -5.82 14.89
N ALA A 48 21.74 -5.70 15.61
CA ALA A 48 20.79 -6.78 15.84
C ALA A 48 19.40 -6.40 15.30
N VAL A 49 18.79 -7.27 14.50
CA VAL A 49 17.43 -7.05 13.99
C VAL A 49 16.43 -7.32 15.10
N HIS A 50 15.68 -6.30 15.49
CA HIS A 50 14.61 -6.43 16.50
C HIS A 50 13.42 -7.22 15.94
N SER A 51 13.03 -6.93 14.70
CA SER A 51 11.88 -7.57 14.06
C SER A 51 12.08 -7.62 12.54
N ARG A 52 12.13 -8.84 11.99
CA ARG A 52 12.25 -9.02 10.53
C ARG A 52 11.09 -8.42 9.74
N PRO A 53 9.81 -8.60 10.12
CA PRO A 53 8.69 -7.96 9.43
C PRO A 53 8.77 -6.43 9.43
N LEU A 54 9.19 -5.82 10.55
CA LEU A 54 9.36 -4.37 10.64
C LEU A 54 10.52 -3.89 9.75
N LEU A 55 11.62 -4.64 9.71
CA LEU A 55 12.75 -4.32 8.84
C LEU A 55 12.33 -4.39 7.37
N THR A 56 11.64 -5.44 6.94
CA THR A 56 11.14 -5.58 5.57
C THR A 56 10.19 -4.44 5.21
N GLY A 57 9.23 -4.13 6.08
CA GLY A 57 8.32 -3.01 5.87
C GLY A 57 9.04 -1.66 5.84
N ARG A 58 10.10 -1.49 6.64
CA ARG A 58 10.91 -0.26 6.63
C ARG A 58 11.73 -0.12 5.36
N LEU A 59 12.33 -1.18 4.87
CA LEU A 59 13.07 -1.18 3.61
C LEU A 59 12.15 -0.83 2.43
N TYR A 60 10.98 -1.45 2.36
CA TYR A 60 9.97 -1.13 1.34
C TYR A 60 9.52 0.35 1.40
N SER A 61 9.19 0.84 2.60
CA SER A 61 8.77 2.22 2.78
C SER A 61 9.88 3.22 2.48
N SER A 62 11.14 2.92 2.86
CA SER A 62 12.29 3.78 2.55
C SER A 62 12.51 3.87 1.06
N LEU A 63 12.49 2.74 0.35
CA LEU A 63 12.67 2.70 -1.10
C LEU A 63 11.64 3.58 -1.81
N TYR A 64 10.37 3.50 -1.38
CA TYR A 64 9.32 4.35 -1.93
C TYR A 64 9.58 5.85 -1.68
N PHE A 65 9.92 6.24 -0.45
CA PHE A 65 10.18 7.64 -0.13
C PHE A 65 11.47 8.14 -0.77
N ASP A 66 12.51 7.32 -0.84
CA ASP A 66 13.75 7.67 -1.54
C ASP A 66 13.48 7.93 -3.04
N PHE A 67 12.62 7.14 -3.67
CA PHE A 67 12.19 7.39 -5.05
C PHE A 67 11.38 8.69 -5.18
N LEU A 68 10.50 8.99 -4.23
CA LEU A 68 9.76 10.26 -4.23
C LEU A 68 10.70 11.46 -4.08
N ASP A 69 11.68 11.37 -3.19
CA ASP A 69 12.66 12.46 -2.96
C ASP A 69 13.55 12.68 -4.19
N ILE A 70 14.02 11.59 -4.81
CA ILE A 70 14.78 11.65 -6.06
C ILE A 70 13.91 12.26 -7.17
N ALA A 71 12.67 11.84 -7.31
CA ALA A 71 11.76 12.38 -8.30
C ALA A 71 11.43 13.85 -8.06
N GLY A 72 11.27 14.26 -6.81
CA GLY A 72 11.11 15.66 -6.43
C GLY A 72 12.28 16.52 -6.85
N SER A 73 13.49 15.97 -6.89
CA SER A 73 14.70 16.66 -7.39
C SER A 73 14.83 16.65 -8.91
N ILE A 74 14.10 15.76 -9.63
CA ILE A 74 14.16 15.58 -11.09
C ILE A 74 12.79 15.88 -11.74
N THR A 75 12.02 16.77 -11.15
CA THR A 75 10.60 17.04 -11.44
C THR A 75 10.22 17.27 -12.91
N GLN A 76 11.16 17.66 -13.75
CA GLN A 76 10.89 17.87 -15.19
C GLN A 76 10.84 16.57 -16.01
N LYS A 77 11.48 15.49 -15.53
CA LYS A 77 11.62 14.24 -16.30
C LYS A 77 10.67 13.12 -15.86
N TYR A 78 10.25 13.11 -14.60
CA TYR A 78 9.39 12.06 -14.04
C TYR A 78 8.29 12.66 -13.16
N PRO A 79 7.26 13.29 -13.75
CA PRO A 79 6.25 14.04 -13.01
C PRO A 79 5.33 13.17 -12.15
N ASP A 80 5.29 11.85 -12.37
CA ASP A 80 4.37 10.95 -11.68
C ASP A 80 5.01 9.63 -11.25
N ILE A 81 6.09 9.73 -10.46
CA ILE A 81 6.77 8.53 -9.94
C ILE A 81 5.88 7.74 -8.98
N SER A 82 4.92 8.38 -8.31
CA SER A 82 4.00 7.69 -7.42
C SER A 82 3.13 6.72 -8.22
N ASN A 83 2.59 7.15 -9.35
CA ASN A 83 1.80 6.30 -10.24
C ASN A 83 2.67 5.21 -10.89
N LEU A 84 3.88 5.56 -11.34
CA LEU A 84 4.83 4.59 -11.88
C LEU A 84 5.15 3.49 -10.86
N PHE A 85 5.38 3.87 -9.60
CA PHE A 85 5.67 2.90 -8.56
C PHE A 85 4.46 2.03 -8.23
N THR A 86 3.28 2.60 -8.08
CA THR A 86 2.07 1.84 -7.71
C THR A 86 1.56 1.00 -8.87
N SER A 87 1.38 1.58 -10.05
CA SER A 87 0.79 0.87 -11.18
C SER A 87 1.79 -0.02 -11.92
N GLU A 88 2.98 0.49 -12.28
CA GLU A 88 3.90 -0.30 -13.09
C GLU A 88 4.70 -1.30 -12.26
N PHE A 89 5.17 -0.89 -11.07
CA PHE A 89 5.97 -1.79 -10.25
C PHE A 89 5.10 -2.68 -9.36
N VAL A 90 4.22 -2.10 -8.52
CA VAL A 90 3.46 -2.90 -7.54
C VAL A 90 2.39 -3.74 -8.21
N GLU A 91 1.56 -3.18 -9.05
CA GLU A 91 0.45 -3.92 -9.69
C GLU A 91 0.97 -4.86 -10.78
N LYS A 92 1.65 -4.32 -11.79
CA LYS A 92 2.03 -5.11 -12.98
C LYS A 92 3.23 -6.01 -12.75
N THR A 93 4.30 -5.50 -12.14
CA THR A 93 5.54 -6.28 -12.01
C THR A 93 5.49 -7.22 -10.82
N LEU A 94 5.21 -6.69 -9.63
CA LEU A 94 5.28 -7.47 -8.39
C LEU A 94 4.05 -8.38 -8.24
N PHE A 95 2.86 -7.83 -8.25
CA PHE A 95 1.63 -8.56 -7.97
C PHE A 95 1.29 -9.56 -9.08
N CYS A 96 1.21 -9.12 -10.33
CA CYS A 96 0.93 -9.99 -11.46
C CYS A 96 2.04 -11.02 -11.67
N GLY A 97 3.31 -10.63 -11.45
CA GLY A 97 4.46 -11.53 -11.51
C GLY A 97 4.36 -12.66 -10.48
N LEU A 98 4.05 -12.34 -9.23
CA LEU A 98 3.86 -13.33 -8.16
C LEU A 98 2.69 -14.28 -8.45
N LEU A 99 1.56 -13.78 -8.89
CA LEU A 99 0.40 -14.62 -9.23
C LEU A 99 0.74 -15.58 -10.38
N LYS A 100 1.44 -15.09 -11.40
CA LYS A 100 1.87 -15.90 -12.52
C LYS A 100 2.84 -16.99 -12.08
N GLU A 101 3.84 -16.67 -11.27
CA GLU A 101 4.82 -17.63 -10.77
C GLU A 101 4.19 -18.69 -9.86
N CYS A 102 3.33 -18.28 -8.91
CA CYS A 102 2.76 -19.17 -7.92
C CYS A 102 1.61 -20.05 -8.45
N LEU A 103 0.90 -19.64 -9.51
CA LEU A 103 -0.38 -20.25 -9.91
C LEU A 103 -0.41 -20.73 -11.37
N SER A 104 0.68 -20.59 -12.14
CA SER A 104 0.75 -20.98 -13.56
C SER A 104 0.44 -22.46 -13.82
N ASP A 105 0.78 -23.34 -12.89
CA ASP A 105 0.60 -24.78 -13.07
C ASP A 105 -0.87 -25.24 -12.97
N SER A 106 -1.69 -24.48 -12.28
CA SER A 106 -3.08 -24.84 -11.96
C SER A 106 -4.12 -24.01 -12.67
N TYR A 107 -3.73 -22.83 -13.18
CA TYR A 107 -4.65 -21.84 -13.76
C TYR A 107 -4.05 -21.19 -15.01
N THR A 108 -4.93 -20.79 -15.91
CA THR A 108 -4.55 -19.86 -17.00
C THR A 108 -4.72 -18.44 -16.49
N GLY A 109 -3.62 -17.69 -16.42
CA GLY A 109 -3.58 -16.31 -15.93
C GLY A 109 -3.66 -15.29 -17.07
N TYR A 110 -4.39 -14.20 -16.84
CA TYR A 110 -4.52 -13.07 -17.75
C TYR A 110 -4.31 -11.77 -16.97
N ASP A 111 -3.31 -11.01 -17.33
CA ASP A 111 -3.17 -9.61 -16.92
C ASP A 111 -4.13 -8.71 -17.70
N GLU A 112 -4.24 -7.44 -17.33
CA GLU A 112 -5.12 -6.47 -17.98
C GLU A 112 -4.91 -6.41 -19.51
N GLU A 113 -3.65 -6.41 -19.97
CA GLU A 113 -3.31 -6.34 -21.38
C GLU A 113 -3.70 -7.61 -22.16
N ALA A 114 -3.52 -8.78 -21.53
CA ALA A 114 -3.97 -10.04 -22.08
C ALA A 114 -5.51 -10.12 -22.15
N LEU A 115 -6.20 -9.59 -21.14
CA LEU A 115 -7.67 -9.50 -21.13
C LEU A 115 -8.19 -8.62 -22.25
N LYS A 116 -7.61 -7.43 -22.44
CA LYS A 116 -7.97 -6.52 -23.54
C LYS A 116 -7.81 -7.19 -24.90
N ARG A 117 -6.74 -7.92 -25.12
CA ARG A 117 -6.47 -8.63 -26.38
C ARG A 117 -7.42 -9.81 -26.60
N THR A 118 -7.72 -10.57 -25.56
CA THR A 118 -8.45 -11.84 -25.63
C THR A 118 -9.97 -11.63 -25.72
N TYR A 119 -10.49 -10.75 -24.89
CA TYR A 119 -11.95 -10.65 -24.69
C TYR A 119 -12.58 -9.44 -25.36
N LYS A 120 -11.82 -8.51 -25.94
CA LYS A 120 -12.32 -7.32 -26.65
C LYS A 120 -13.53 -6.67 -25.97
N ILE A 121 -13.57 -6.69 -24.65
CA ILE A 121 -14.65 -6.07 -23.89
C ILE A 121 -14.55 -4.57 -24.20
N THR A 122 -15.57 -4.04 -24.83
CA THR A 122 -15.65 -2.60 -25.15
C THR A 122 -15.57 -1.83 -23.84
N ASP A 123 -14.75 -0.78 -23.84
CA ASP A 123 -14.50 0.10 -22.71
C ASP A 123 -15.82 0.62 -22.11
N GLY A 124 -16.36 -0.15 -21.18
CA GLY A 124 -17.38 0.37 -20.27
C GLY A 124 -16.66 1.07 -19.11
N GLU A 125 -17.38 1.88 -18.38
CA GLU A 125 -16.90 2.69 -17.24
C GLU A 125 -16.10 1.93 -16.14
N LEU A 126 -15.98 0.62 -16.24
CA LEU A 126 -15.49 -0.26 -15.17
C LEU A 126 -14.08 -0.82 -15.38
N GLY A 127 -13.48 -0.68 -16.57
CA GLY A 127 -12.15 -1.23 -16.87
C GLY A 127 -12.07 -2.77 -16.78
N TYR A 128 -10.87 -3.29 -16.72
CA TYR A 128 -10.55 -4.71 -16.53
C TYR A 128 -10.00 -4.94 -15.12
N PRO A 129 -10.12 -6.17 -14.55
CA PRO A 129 -9.39 -6.51 -13.33
C PRO A 129 -7.88 -6.50 -13.58
N ASP A 130 -7.09 -6.20 -12.56
CA ASP A 130 -5.62 -6.20 -12.67
C ASP A 130 -5.08 -7.58 -13.05
N TYR A 131 -5.76 -8.65 -12.57
CA TYR A 131 -5.45 -10.02 -12.96
C TYR A 131 -6.66 -10.94 -12.88
N LEU A 132 -6.72 -11.93 -13.79
CA LEU A 132 -7.76 -12.96 -13.84
C LEU A 132 -7.11 -14.33 -13.94
N LEU A 133 -7.55 -15.24 -13.08
CA LEU A 133 -7.23 -16.66 -13.17
C LEU A 133 -8.44 -17.46 -13.65
N LYS A 134 -8.24 -18.30 -14.64
CA LYS A 134 -9.27 -19.18 -15.21
C LYS A 134 -8.89 -20.64 -15.04
N SER A 135 -9.85 -21.44 -14.60
CA SER A 135 -9.77 -22.89 -14.57
C SER A 135 -11.05 -23.50 -15.13
N GLN A 136 -11.08 -24.83 -15.24
CA GLN A 136 -12.31 -25.54 -15.62
C GLN A 136 -13.46 -25.35 -14.60
N LYS A 137 -13.15 -25.05 -13.35
CA LYS A 137 -14.11 -24.91 -12.24
C LYS A 137 -14.62 -23.49 -12.03
N GLY A 138 -13.94 -22.49 -12.61
CA GLY A 138 -14.35 -21.09 -12.41
C GLY A 138 -13.26 -20.08 -12.69
N VAL A 139 -13.57 -18.85 -12.33
CA VAL A 139 -12.73 -17.68 -12.54
C VAL A 139 -12.49 -16.99 -11.20
N ILE A 140 -11.26 -16.56 -10.96
CA ILE A 140 -10.88 -15.72 -9.81
C ILE A 140 -10.41 -14.39 -10.34
N LEU A 141 -10.99 -13.30 -9.83
CA LEU A 141 -10.62 -11.93 -10.18
C LEU A 141 -9.77 -11.32 -9.06
N PHE A 142 -8.74 -10.62 -9.45
CA PHE A 142 -7.87 -9.90 -8.54
C PHE A 142 -7.85 -8.42 -8.88
N GLU A 143 -7.85 -7.61 -7.84
CA GLU A 143 -7.70 -6.16 -7.90
C GLU A 143 -6.65 -5.78 -6.85
N CYS A 144 -5.53 -5.24 -7.27
CA CYS A 144 -4.43 -4.81 -6.42
C CYS A 144 -4.58 -3.33 -6.06
N LYS A 145 -4.48 -2.98 -4.79
CA LYS A 145 -4.51 -1.57 -4.37
C LYS A 145 -3.45 -1.31 -3.31
N ASP A 146 -2.48 -0.47 -3.64
CA ASP A 146 -1.55 0.09 -2.64
C ASP A 146 -2.25 1.24 -1.90
N ILE A 147 -2.78 0.94 -0.71
CA ILE A 147 -3.57 1.90 0.05
C ILE A 147 -2.80 2.43 1.24
N ARG A 148 -2.73 3.75 1.32
CA ARG A 148 -2.14 4.47 2.44
C ARG A 148 -3.17 5.39 3.07
N ILE A 149 -3.39 5.22 4.38
CA ILE A 149 -4.18 6.15 5.17
C ILE A 149 -3.24 7.23 5.69
N ASN A 150 -3.66 8.47 5.55
CA ASN A 150 -2.89 9.62 6.02
C ASN A 150 -2.57 9.56 7.52
N ALA A 151 -1.37 10.00 7.88
CA ALA A 151 -0.93 9.99 9.28
C ALA A 151 -1.88 10.78 10.19
N TRP A 152 -2.31 11.97 9.77
CA TRP A 152 -3.21 12.80 10.56
C TRP A 152 -4.58 12.15 10.82
N ILE A 153 -5.10 11.32 9.90
CA ILE A 153 -6.34 10.53 10.13
C ILE A 153 -6.09 9.45 11.19
N LYS A 154 -4.96 8.74 11.08
CA LYS A 154 -4.59 7.71 12.05
C LYS A 154 -4.36 8.28 13.45
N GLU A 155 -3.80 9.50 13.52
CA GLU A 155 -3.52 10.20 14.77
C GLU A 155 -4.77 10.61 15.54
N GLN A 156 -5.88 10.82 14.85
CA GLN A 156 -7.16 11.14 15.50
C GLN A 156 -7.78 9.94 16.22
N ARG A 157 -7.33 8.71 15.97
CA ARG A 157 -7.84 7.47 16.56
C ARG A 157 -9.37 7.31 16.49
N ASN A 158 -9.97 7.98 15.54
CA ASN A 158 -11.40 7.90 15.28
C ASN A 158 -11.65 6.78 14.27
N TYR A 159 -12.30 5.71 14.73
CA TYR A 159 -12.59 4.53 13.92
C TYR A 159 -13.50 4.88 12.73
N ASP A 160 -14.51 5.71 12.92
CA ASP A 160 -15.45 6.10 11.86
C ASP A 160 -14.74 6.88 10.75
N LEU A 161 -13.82 7.76 11.13
CA LEU A 161 -13.02 8.51 10.17
C LEU A 161 -12.07 7.59 9.37
N ILE A 162 -11.43 6.64 10.04
CA ILE A 162 -10.57 5.63 9.40
C ILE A 162 -11.39 4.74 8.46
N SER A 163 -12.55 4.27 8.92
CA SER A 163 -13.48 3.44 8.13
C SER A 163 -13.98 4.19 6.90
N THR A 164 -14.38 5.44 7.04
CA THR A 164 -14.80 6.30 5.94
C THR A 164 -13.69 6.47 4.89
N GLU A 165 -12.47 6.70 5.34
CA GLU A 165 -11.32 6.82 4.43
C GLU A 165 -10.99 5.49 3.71
N LEU A 166 -11.12 4.36 4.41
CA LEU A 166 -10.96 3.03 3.80
C LEU A 166 -12.04 2.77 2.74
N ILE A 167 -13.29 3.07 3.03
CA ILE A 167 -14.39 2.94 2.06
C ILE A 167 -14.12 3.82 0.84
N ASN A 168 -13.71 5.07 1.05
CA ASN A 168 -13.36 5.99 -0.02
C ASN A 168 -12.19 5.52 -0.88
N LYS A 169 -11.28 4.71 -0.34
CA LYS A 169 -10.11 4.19 -1.05
C LYS A 169 -10.26 2.77 -1.59
N LEU A 170 -11.21 1.99 -1.07
CA LEU A 170 -11.39 0.58 -1.42
C LEU A 170 -12.67 0.28 -2.20
N VAL A 171 -13.68 1.09 -2.05
CA VAL A 171 -15.02 0.77 -2.60
C VAL A 171 -15.48 1.82 -3.59
N CYS A 172 -15.60 3.07 -3.15
CA CYS A 172 -16.11 4.15 -3.98
C CYS A 172 -15.46 5.46 -3.57
N LYS A 173 -14.69 6.03 -4.48
CA LYS A 173 -14.08 7.34 -4.30
C LYS A 173 -15.13 8.43 -4.44
N THR A 174 -15.48 9.08 -3.35
CA THR A 174 -16.45 10.17 -3.30
C THR A 174 -15.82 11.52 -3.00
N TYR A 175 -14.61 11.52 -2.45
CA TYR A 175 -13.84 12.73 -2.17
C TYR A 175 -12.33 12.49 -2.36
N LYS A 176 -11.59 13.58 -2.44
CA LYS A 176 -10.12 13.61 -2.30
C LYS A 176 -9.75 14.54 -1.15
N ILE A 177 -8.57 14.30 -0.60
CA ILE A 177 -8.06 15.11 0.50
C ILE A 177 -7.27 16.29 -0.08
N ASP A 178 -7.66 17.49 0.31
CA ASP A 178 -6.79 18.66 0.21
C ASP A 178 -5.80 18.63 1.36
N TYR A 179 -4.58 18.21 1.06
CA TYR A 179 -3.52 18.05 2.06
C TYR A 179 -3.10 19.36 2.72
N LYS A 180 -3.21 20.46 2.00
CA LYS A 180 -2.84 21.79 2.49
C LYS A 180 -3.79 22.27 3.58
N ASN A 181 -5.09 22.08 3.37
CA ASN A 181 -6.13 22.53 4.27
C ASN A 181 -6.69 21.42 5.17
N LYS A 182 -6.21 20.20 5.03
CA LYS A 182 -6.72 19.02 5.75
C LYS A 182 -8.23 18.85 5.65
N LYS A 183 -8.79 19.07 4.47
CA LYS A 183 -10.23 19.02 4.20
C LYS A 183 -10.56 17.98 3.13
N HIS A 184 -11.77 17.44 3.21
CA HIS A 184 -12.34 16.63 2.15
C HIS A 184 -12.91 17.56 1.07
N VAL A 185 -12.65 17.21 -0.18
CA VAL A 185 -13.19 17.89 -1.36
C VAL A 185 -13.94 16.85 -2.16
N ASP A 186 -15.24 17.01 -2.31
CA ASP A 186 -16.09 16.08 -3.03
C ASP A 186 -15.67 15.95 -4.49
N VAL A 187 -15.79 14.74 -5.01
CA VAL A 187 -15.55 14.42 -6.42
C VAL A 187 -16.69 13.57 -6.94
N ASN A 188 -16.83 13.49 -8.24
CA ASN A 188 -17.79 12.58 -8.84
C ASN A 188 -17.51 11.14 -8.36
N PRO A 189 -18.53 10.43 -7.84
CA PRO A 189 -18.37 9.09 -7.33
C PRO A 189 -17.76 8.15 -8.39
N LYS A 190 -16.69 7.45 -8.00
CA LYS A 190 -16.02 6.46 -8.88
C LYS A 190 -15.81 5.17 -8.10
N ARG A 191 -16.28 4.05 -8.64
CA ARG A 191 -15.98 2.72 -8.09
C ARG A 191 -14.50 2.45 -8.17
N ILE A 192 -13.93 1.91 -7.08
CA ILE A 192 -12.51 1.55 -6.98
C ILE A 192 -12.37 0.25 -6.20
N GLY A 193 -11.27 -0.48 -6.37
CA GLY A 193 -10.98 -1.69 -5.63
C GLY A 193 -12.15 -2.68 -5.60
N CYS A 194 -12.69 -2.97 -4.43
CA CYS A 194 -13.83 -3.89 -4.27
C CYS A 194 -15.07 -3.46 -5.09
N GLY A 195 -15.29 -2.16 -5.24
CA GLY A 195 -16.37 -1.64 -6.09
C GLY A 195 -16.14 -1.93 -7.59
N GLN A 196 -14.88 -1.96 -8.04
CA GLN A 196 -14.53 -2.36 -9.41
C GLN A 196 -14.77 -3.86 -9.61
N ILE A 197 -14.32 -4.72 -8.66
CA ILE A 197 -14.55 -6.18 -8.73
C ILE A 197 -16.03 -6.50 -8.92
N ALA A 198 -16.93 -5.85 -8.19
CA ALA A 198 -18.35 -6.05 -8.35
C ALA A 198 -18.83 -5.73 -9.79
N GLY A 199 -18.26 -4.70 -10.40
CA GLY A 199 -18.52 -4.35 -11.80
C GLY A 199 -17.95 -5.37 -12.78
N HIS A 200 -16.72 -5.85 -12.55
CA HIS A 200 -16.09 -6.86 -13.40
C HIS A 200 -16.89 -8.18 -13.40
N VAL A 201 -17.39 -8.61 -12.21
CA VAL A 201 -18.26 -9.80 -12.11
C VAL A 201 -19.52 -9.61 -12.93
N ALA A 202 -20.14 -8.43 -12.89
CA ALA A 202 -21.33 -8.16 -13.67
C ALA A 202 -21.06 -8.20 -15.20
N ASN A 203 -19.89 -7.78 -15.63
CA ASN A 203 -19.49 -7.80 -17.05
C ASN A 203 -19.17 -9.21 -17.57
N ILE A 204 -18.55 -10.05 -16.75
CA ILE A 204 -18.19 -11.44 -17.13
C ILE A 204 -19.43 -12.33 -17.25
N ARG A 205 -20.52 -12.00 -16.55
CA ARG A 205 -21.79 -12.76 -16.61
C ARG A 205 -22.66 -12.42 -17.82
N LYS A 206 -22.35 -11.40 -18.58
CA LYS A 206 -23.01 -11.04 -19.85
C LYS A 206 -22.38 -11.81 -21.00
#